data_7daeacb3edb9f02980240d261aed5101
#
_entry.id   7daeacb3edb9f02980240d261aed5101
#
_cell.length_a   1.000
_cell.length_b   1.000
_cell.length_c   1.000
_cell.angle_alpha   90.00
_cell.angle_beta   90.00
_cell.angle_gamma   90.00
#
_symmetry.space_group_name_H-M   'P 1'
#
loop_
_entity.id
_entity.type
_entity.pdbx_description
1 polymer ?
#
loop_
_entity_poly.entity_id
_entity_poly.type
_entity_poly.pdbx_seq_one_letter_code
_entity_poly.pdbx_strand_id
1 'polypeptide(L)'
;LCNAFGMELRGMNMLTLWQGESRERLALTLDRVATEPAYALVCGMMENDLGATAEFETLYLPLADDSGRMNRVLGATVTLNPSTAFAAAPVSEQWVDAATVYGITVTRPAAAARPALSVMAGTSRPASDAVREAIAVGARPAPAPARTAPALTVIAGGRR
;
A
#
# COMPACT_ATOMS: atom_id res chain seq x y z
N LEU A 1 1.54 2.21 -7.29
CA LEU A 1 1.74 0.84 -7.80
C LEU A 1 1.58 0.78 -9.30
N CYS A 2 0.49 1.33 -9.88
CA CYS A 2 0.29 1.38 -11.32
C CYS A 2 1.51 1.95 -12.06
N ASN A 3 2.16 2.97 -11.53
CA ASN A 3 3.39 3.52 -12.12
C ASN A 3 4.56 2.54 -12.09
N ALA A 4 4.68 1.69 -11.04
CA ALA A 4 5.76 0.73 -10.94
C ALA A 4 5.61 -0.42 -11.95
N PHE A 5 4.38 -0.80 -12.29
CA PHE A 5 4.09 -1.85 -13.26
C PHE A 5 3.70 -1.31 -14.64
N GLY A 6 3.64 0.00 -14.84
CA GLY A 6 3.25 0.61 -16.11
C GLY A 6 1.83 0.29 -16.57
N MET A 7 0.96 -0.25 -15.68
CA MET A 7 -0.39 -0.67 -16.02
C MET A 7 -1.39 -0.39 -14.89
N GLU A 8 -2.69 -0.36 -15.21
CA GLU A 8 -3.78 -0.28 -14.24
C GLU A 8 -3.98 -1.65 -13.56
N LEU A 9 -3.90 -1.68 -12.22
CA LEU A 9 -3.99 -2.90 -11.42
C LEU A 9 -5.37 -3.10 -10.78
N ARG A 10 -6.27 -2.12 -10.87
CA ARG A 10 -7.60 -2.22 -10.26
C ARG A 10 -8.40 -3.35 -10.89
N GLY A 11 -8.93 -4.25 -10.06
CA GLY A 11 -9.74 -5.38 -10.51
C GLY A 11 -8.93 -6.55 -11.07
N MET A 12 -7.62 -6.44 -11.17
CA MET A 12 -6.76 -7.56 -11.55
C MET A 12 -6.56 -8.53 -10.39
N ASN A 13 -6.42 -9.82 -10.72
CA ASN A 13 -5.93 -10.77 -9.74
C ASN A 13 -4.43 -10.54 -9.54
N MET A 14 -4.03 -10.11 -8.35
CA MET A 14 -2.63 -9.80 -8.06
C MET A 14 -1.68 -10.99 -8.29
N LEU A 15 -2.17 -12.22 -8.20
CA LEU A 15 -1.35 -13.42 -8.46
C LEU A 15 -0.92 -13.53 -9.92
N THR A 16 -1.54 -12.78 -10.84
CA THR A 16 -1.11 -12.74 -12.25
C THR A 16 0.19 -11.98 -12.47
N LEU A 17 0.59 -11.15 -11.49
CA LEU A 17 1.88 -10.45 -11.51
C LEU A 17 3.07 -11.37 -11.14
N TRP A 18 2.78 -12.61 -10.77
CA TRP A 18 3.76 -13.59 -10.31
C TRP A 18 3.70 -14.84 -11.18
N GLN A 19 4.83 -15.53 -11.33
CA GLN A 19 4.94 -16.72 -12.16
C GLN A 19 5.48 -17.90 -11.37
N GLY A 20 5.23 -19.11 -11.90
CA GLY A 20 5.79 -20.36 -11.39
C GLY A 20 5.61 -20.54 -9.88
N GLU A 21 6.67 -21.01 -9.25
CA GLU A 21 6.70 -21.30 -7.81
C GLU A 21 6.42 -20.07 -6.92
N SER A 22 6.85 -18.87 -7.35
CA SER A 22 6.59 -17.63 -6.63
C SER A 22 5.10 -17.33 -6.51
N ARG A 23 4.34 -17.59 -7.58
CA ARG A 23 2.88 -17.45 -7.59
C ARG A 23 2.21 -18.41 -6.60
N GLU A 24 2.64 -19.68 -6.58
CA GLU A 24 2.09 -20.69 -5.68
C GLU A 24 2.42 -20.36 -4.21
N ARG A 25 3.66 -20.02 -3.93
CA ARG A 25 4.13 -19.62 -2.61
C ARG A 25 3.36 -18.41 -2.08
N LEU A 26 3.17 -17.40 -2.91
CA LEU A 26 2.40 -16.22 -2.54
C LEU A 26 0.91 -16.55 -2.33
N ALA A 27 0.31 -17.41 -3.18
CA ALA A 27 -1.08 -17.80 -3.02
C ALA A 27 -1.33 -18.50 -1.68
N LEU A 28 -0.46 -19.43 -1.29
CA LEU A 28 -0.53 -20.12 0.02
C LEU A 28 -0.33 -19.13 1.18
N THR A 29 0.60 -18.19 1.03
CA THR A 29 0.86 -17.16 2.05
C THR A 29 -0.37 -16.26 2.25
N LEU A 30 -0.98 -15.78 1.17
CA LEU A 30 -2.16 -14.92 1.22
C LEU A 30 -3.39 -15.66 1.74
N ASP A 31 -3.55 -16.95 1.42
CA ASP A 31 -4.64 -17.76 1.96
C ASP A 31 -4.54 -17.85 3.49
N ARG A 32 -3.36 -18.08 4.03
CA ARG A 32 -3.14 -18.08 5.47
C ARG A 32 -3.43 -16.73 6.11
N VAL A 33 -2.94 -15.64 5.52
CA VAL A 33 -3.22 -14.27 6.02
C VAL A 33 -4.72 -13.95 5.96
N ALA A 34 -5.45 -14.47 4.96
CA ALA A 34 -6.88 -14.21 4.81
C ALA A 34 -7.77 -15.09 5.71
N THR A 35 -7.26 -16.22 6.20
CA THR A 35 -8.05 -17.20 6.97
C THR A 35 -7.66 -17.28 8.44
N GLU A 36 -6.44 -16.92 8.78
CA GLU A 36 -5.89 -16.93 10.13
C GLU A 36 -5.65 -15.52 10.64
N PRO A 37 -5.67 -15.26 11.97
CA PRO A 37 -5.20 -14.00 12.54
C PRO A 37 -3.65 -13.93 12.44
N ALA A 38 -3.16 -13.65 11.25
CA ALA A 38 -1.73 -13.66 10.93
C ALA A 38 -1.38 -12.51 9.97
N TYR A 39 -0.12 -12.11 9.97
CA TYR A 39 0.45 -11.26 8.92
C TYR A 39 1.62 -12.00 8.25
N ALA A 40 1.99 -11.58 7.07
CA ALA A 40 3.13 -12.14 6.38
C ALA A 40 4.11 -11.06 5.94
N LEU A 41 5.40 -11.39 6.02
CA LEU A 41 6.47 -10.65 5.38
C LEU A 41 6.99 -11.49 4.21
N VAL A 42 6.98 -10.91 3.02
CA VAL A 42 7.46 -11.53 1.78
C VAL A 42 8.60 -10.69 1.25
N CYS A 43 9.74 -11.34 1.02
CA CYS A 43 10.94 -10.73 0.46
C CYS A 43 11.26 -11.39 -0.87
N GLY A 44 11.88 -10.64 -1.77
CA GLY A 44 12.28 -11.16 -3.07
C GLY A 44 12.91 -10.12 -3.97
N MET A 45 12.95 -10.43 -5.24
CA MET A 45 13.53 -9.60 -6.29
C MET A 45 12.48 -9.16 -7.29
N MET A 46 12.65 -7.97 -7.83
CA MET A 46 11.93 -7.46 -9.01
C MET A 46 12.93 -7.16 -10.12
N GLU A 47 12.53 -7.38 -11.35
CA GLU A 47 13.26 -6.97 -12.55
C GLU A 47 12.36 -6.06 -13.39
N ASN A 48 12.95 -5.03 -14.00
CA ASN A 48 12.25 -4.15 -14.92
C ASN A 48 12.48 -4.54 -16.37
N ASP A 49 11.75 -3.94 -17.31
CA ASP A 49 11.85 -4.17 -18.75
C ASP A 49 13.26 -3.93 -19.35
N LEU A 50 14.16 -3.28 -18.61
CA LEU A 50 15.54 -3.03 -19.00
C LEU A 50 16.53 -4.03 -18.38
N GLY A 51 16.07 -5.05 -17.66
CA GLY A 51 16.89 -6.05 -16.99
C GLY A 51 17.57 -5.55 -15.70
N ALA A 52 17.19 -4.38 -15.20
CA ALA A 52 17.68 -3.90 -13.90
C ALA A 52 16.85 -4.50 -12.76
N THR A 53 17.55 -4.95 -11.71
CA THR A 53 16.92 -5.62 -10.56
C THR A 53 16.93 -4.76 -9.30
N ALA A 54 15.99 -5.04 -8.41
CA ALA A 54 15.96 -4.49 -7.06
C ALA A 54 15.30 -5.47 -6.09
N GLU A 55 15.77 -5.48 -4.85
CA GLU A 55 15.14 -6.22 -3.77
C GLU A 55 13.85 -5.52 -3.30
N PHE A 56 12.90 -6.30 -2.81
CA PHE A 56 11.70 -5.76 -2.19
C PHE A 56 11.35 -6.49 -0.91
N GLU A 57 10.59 -5.79 -0.06
CA GLU A 57 9.85 -6.37 1.06
C GLU A 57 8.38 -5.97 0.96
N THR A 58 7.48 -6.92 1.17
CA THR A 58 6.04 -6.68 1.22
C THR A 58 5.47 -7.22 2.53
N LEU A 59 4.82 -6.34 3.28
CA LEU A 59 4.02 -6.71 4.43
C LEU A 59 2.58 -6.93 4.00
N TYR A 60 2.01 -8.10 4.31
CA TYR A 60 0.60 -8.43 4.11
C TYR A 60 -0.13 -8.52 5.45
N LEU A 61 -1.19 -7.75 5.61
CA LEU A 61 -2.02 -7.67 6.81
C LEU A 61 -3.46 -8.08 6.51
N PRO A 62 -4.10 -8.89 7.37
CA PRO A 62 -5.52 -9.18 7.22
C PRO A 62 -6.37 -7.97 7.58
N LEU A 63 -7.43 -7.74 6.83
CA LEU A 63 -8.44 -6.74 7.12
C LEU A 63 -9.79 -7.40 7.35
N ALA A 64 -10.41 -7.10 8.48
CA ALA A 64 -11.75 -7.54 8.80
C ALA A 64 -12.80 -6.58 8.22
N ASP A 65 -13.94 -7.13 7.82
CA ASP A 65 -15.15 -6.35 7.53
C ASP A 65 -15.88 -5.94 8.82
N ASP A 66 -16.98 -5.21 8.67
CA ASP A 66 -17.80 -4.74 9.80
C ASP A 66 -18.39 -5.88 10.63
N SER A 67 -18.49 -7.09 10.08
CA SER A 67 -18.90 -8.31 10.80
C SER A 67 -17.78 -8.99 11.56
N GLY A 68 -16.55 -8.52 11.40
CA GLY A 68 -15.33 -9.08 11.98
C GLY A 68 -14.74 -10.25 11.21
N ARG A 69 -15.24 -10.55 9.99
CA ARG A 69 -14.64 -11.57 9.12
C ARG A 69 -13.46 -11.00 8.35
N MET A 70 -12.34 -11.71 8.39
CA MET A 70 -11.18 -11.38 7.55
C MET A 70 -11.49 -11.83 6.11
N ASN A 71 -11.63 -10.86 5.21
CA ASN A 71 -11.99 -11.09 3.81
C ASN A 71 -11.20 -10.23 2.82
N ARG A 72 -10.25 -9.46 3.33
CA ARG A 72 -9.35 -8.61 2.56
C ARG A 72 -7.94 -8.68 3.12
N VAL A 73 -6.98 -8.39 2.27
CA VAL A 73 -5.58 -8.29 2.65
C VAL A 73 -5.06 -6.93 2.21
N LEU A 74 -4.42 -6.21 3.13
CA LEU A 74 -3.65 -5.00 2.83
C LEU A 74 -2.21 -5.41 2.55
N GLY A 75 -1.67 -5.03 1.39
CA GLY A 75 -0.26 -5.18 1.07
C GLY A 75 0.45 -3.83 1.08
N ALA A 76 1.63 -3.77 1.68
CA ALA A 76 2.53 -2.62 1.63
C ALA A 76 3.91 -3.10 1.18
N THR A 77 4.39 -2.57 0.05
CA THR A 77 5.68 -2.95 -0.55
C THR A 77 6.66 -1.79 -0.46
N VAL A 78 7.88 -2.11 -0.11
CA VAL A 78 9.04 -1.23 -0.21
C VAL A 78 10.09 -1.87 -1.11
N THR A 79 10.66 -1.08 -2.01
CA THR A 79 11.81 -1.48 -2.82
C THR A 79 13.06 -1.04 -2.08
N LEU A 80 13.98 -1.99 -1.87
CA LEU A 80 15.21 -1.76 -1.14
C LEU A 80 16.31 -1.32 -2.12
N ASN A 81 16.97 -0.20 -1.81
CA ASN A 81 18.11 0.32 -2.57
C ASN A 81 17.92 0.33 -4.12
N PRO A 82 16.79 0.83 -4.65
CA PRO A 82 16.57 0.83 -6.08
C PRO A 82 17.59 1.70 -6.78
N SER A 83 18.22 1.16 -7.84
CA SER A 83 19.09 1.94 -8.70
C SER A 83 18.28 2.89 -9.59
N THR A 84 18.92 3.92 -10.14
CA THR A 84 18.29 4.80 -11.13
C THR A 84 17.85 4.03 -12.38
N ALA A 85 18.61 2.99 -12.78
CA ALA A 85 18.23 2.11 -13.88
C ALA A 85 16.97 1.30 -13.58
N PHE A 86 16.81 0.82 -12.34
CA PHE A 86 15.59 0.14 -11.94
C PHE A 86 14.38 1.07 -11.97
N ALA A 87 14.53 2.30 -11.52
CA ALA A 87 13.45 3.29 -11.50
C ALA A 87 13.07 3.83 -12.90
N ALA A 88 13.87 3.53 -13.94
CA ALA A 88 13.68 4.07 -15.29
C ALA A 88 12.64 3.33 -16.14
N ALA A 89 12.22 2.12 -15.74
CA ALA A 89 11.27 1.30 -16.50
C ALA A 89 10.31 0.55 -15.58
N PRO A 90 9.14 0.10 -16.10
CA PRO A 90 8.20 -0.71 -15.35
C PRO A 90 8.78 -2.05 -14.93
N VAL A 91 8.27 -2.60 -13.81
CA VAL A 91 8.57 -3.96 -13.35
C VAL A 91 7.88 -4.95 -14.29
N SER A 92 8.67 -5.88 -14.82
CA SER A 92 8.21 -6.96 -15.72
C SER A 92 8.10 -8.31 -15.01
N GLU A 93 9.02 -8.58 -14.08
CA GLU A 93 9.04 -9.86 -13.35
C GLU A 93 9.29 -9.66 -11.85
N GLN A 94 8.82 -10.64 -11.07
CA GLN A 94 8.97 -10.68 -9.62
C GLN A 94 9.16 -12.12 -9.13
N TRP A 95 10.08 -12.32 -8.17
CA TRP A 95 10.33 -13.61 -7.52
C TRP A 95 10.21 -13.47 -6.01
N VAL A 96 9.64 -14.51 -5.38
CA VAL A 96 9.59 -14.64 -3.93
C VAL A 96 10.76 -15.50 -3.47
N ASP A 97 11.70 -14.91 -2.76
CA ASP A 97 12.81 -15.64 -2.13
C ASP A 97 12.40 -16.23 -0.79
N ALA A 98 11.69 -15.43 0.01
CA ALA A 98 11.21 -15.84 1.31
C ALA A 98 9.79 -15.32 1.60
N ALA A 99 8.99 -16.13 2.26
CA ALA A 99 7.69 -15.74 2.79
C ALA A 99 7.55 -16.30 4.22
N THR A 100 7.41 -15.41 5.20
CA THR A 100 7.26 -15.78 6.60
C THR A 100 5.92 -15.30 7.12
N VAL A 101 5.16 -16.21 7.73
CA VAL A 101 3.84 -15.92 8.31
C VAL A 101 3.95 -15.89 9.82
N TYR A 102 3.48 -14.80 10.43
CA TYR A 102 3.50 -14.55 11.86
C TYR A 102 2.09 -14.55 12.42
N GLY A 103 1.80 -15.40 13.40
CA GLY A 103 0.52 -15.40 14.11
C GLY A 103 0.34 -14.11 14.94
N ILE A 104 -0.87 -13.56 14.95
CA ILE A 104 -1.24 -12.41 15.78
C ILE A 104 -2.11 -12.89 16.92
N THR A 105 -1.70 -12.64 18.16
CA THR A 105 -2.60 -12.79 19.30
C THR A 105 -3.49 -11.56 19.36
N VAL A 106 -4.73 -11.69 18.88
CA VAL A 106 -5.72 -10.60 18.96
C VAL A 106 -6.26 -10.55 20.38
N THR A 107 -5.69 -9.73 21.23
CA THR A 107 -6.33 -9.35 22.48
C THR A 107 -7.43 -8.35 22.12
N ARG A 108 -8.68 -8.83 22.03
CA ARG A 108 -9.84 -7.95 21.82
C ARG A 108 -9.95 -7.04 23.03
N PRO A 109 -9.73 -5.73 22.93
CA PRO A 109 -10.04 -4.84 24.04
C PRO A 109 -11.53 -5.01 24.33
N ALA A 110 -11.88 -5.21 25.60
CA ALA A 110 -13.27 -5.18 26.04
C ALA A 110 -13.91 -3.94 25.40
N ALA A 111 -15.05 -4.12 24.73
CA ALA A 111 -15.69 -3.13 23.87
C ALA A 111 -15.67 -1.74 24.53
N ALA A 112 -14.63 -0.98 24.27
CA ALA A 112 -14.63 0.43 24.59
C ALA A 112 -15.73 1.03 23.73
N ALA A 113 -16.72 1.64 24.38
CA ALA A 113 -17.77 2.36 23.70
C ALA A 113 -17.08 3.24 22.63
N ARG A 114 -17.45 3.03 21.36
CA ARG A 114 -16.94 3.86 20.26
C ARG A 114 -17.14 5.32 20.69
N PRO A 115 -16.10 6.14 20.76
CA PRO A 115 -16.32 7.55 21.00
C PRO A 115 -17.28 8.02 19.91
N ALA A 116 -18.45 8.52 20.31
CA ALA A 116 -19.38 9.11 19.38
C ALA A 116 -18.60 10.22 18.67
N LEU A 117 -18.34 10.05 17.37
CA LEU A 117 -17.80 11.13 16.55
C LEU A 117 -18.86 12.23 16.58
N SER A 118 -18.71 13.16 17.51
CA SER A 118 -19.45 14.40 17.47
C SER A 118 -19.02 15.14 16.23
N VAL A 119 -19.87 15.13 15.20
CA VAL A 119 -19.72 16.02 14.08
C VAL A 119 -19.89 17.43 14.65
N MET A 120 -18.79 18.10 14.94
CA MET A 120 -18.82 19.53 15.16
C MET A 120 -19.33 20.14 13.86
N ALA A 121 -20.55 20.62 13.86
CA ALA A 121 -21.09 21.44 12.78
C ALA A 121 -20.13 22.61 12.65
N GLY A 122 -19.22 22.52 11.66
CA GLY A 122 -18.35 23.63 11.29
C GLY A 122 -19.26 24.76 10.86
N THR A 123 -19.35 25.81 11.69
CA THR A 123 -19.88 27.08 11.20
C THR A 123 -18.98 27.49 10.04
N SER A 124 -19.51 27.35 8.82
CA SER A 124 -18.87 27.89 7.61
C SER A 124 -18.81 29.40 7.80
N ARG A 125 -17.70 29.86 8.37
CA ARG A 125 -17.37 31.27 8.40
C ARG A 125 -17.09 31.68 6.96
N PRO A 126 -17.82 32.65 6.39
CA PRO A 126 -17.51 33.10 5.04
C PRO A 126 -16.04 33.52 5.02
N ALA A 127 -15.30 33.08 4.01
CA ALA A 127 -13.90 33.46 3.84
C ALA A 127 -13.82 34.97 3.92
N SER A 128 -13.06 35.49 4.90
CA SER A 128 -12.90 36.91 5.09
C SER A 128 -12.30 37.51 3.82
N ASP A 129 -12.71 38.73 3.48
CA ASP A 129 -12.24 39.48 2.29
C ASP A 129 -10.71 39.56 2.20
N ALA A 130 -9.99 39.42 3.31
CA ALA A 130 -8.54 39.36 3.38
C ALA A 130 -7.93 38.17 2.60
N VAL A 131 -8.65 37.00 2.49
CA VAL A 131 -8.18 35.87 1.71
C VAL A 131 -8.37 36.10 0.20
N ARG A 132 -9.41 36.85 -0.17
CA ARG A 132 -9.64 37.22 -1.58
C ARG A 132 -8.60 38.20 -2.07
N GLU A 133 -8.15 39.12 -1.21
CA GLU A 133 -7.15 40.11 -1.55
C GLU A 133 -5.75 39.50 -1.70
N ALA A 134 -5.41 38.47 -0.88
CA ALA A 134 -4.15 37.75 -0.99
C ALA A 134 -4.03 36.94 -2.30
N ILE A 135 -5.15 36.46 -2.87
CA ILE A 135 -5.18 35.74 -4.14
C ILE A 135 -5.03 36.71 -5.33
N ALA A 136 -5.47 37.97 -5.18
CA ALA A 136 -5.43 38.99 -6.24
C ALA A 136 -4.03 39.58 -6.44
N VAL A 137 -3.13 39.49 -5.46
CA VAL A 137 -1.79 40.13 -5.51
C VAL A 137 -0.70 39.22 -6.09
N GLY A 138 -1.00 38.04 -6.64
CA GLY A 138 -0.07 37.29 -7.50
C GLY A 138 1.29 36.93 -6.87
N ALA A 139 1.40 36.84 -5.56
CA ALA A 139 2.61 36.38 -4.88
C ALA A 139 2.78 34.88 -5.06
N ARG A 140 3.62 34.47 -6.00
CA ARG A 140 4.05 33.09 -6.23
C ARG A 140 4.81 32.62 -4.99
N PRO A 141 4.33 31.59 -4.26
CA PRO A 141 5.09 31.05 -3.13
C PRO A 141 6.39 30.44 -3.65
N ALA A 142 7.49 30.71 -2.95
CA ALA A 142 8.77 30.09 -3.23
C ALA A 142 8.67 28.56 -3.11
N PRO A 143 9.34 27.79 -3.99
CA PRO A 143 9.29 26.33 -3.92
C PRO A 143 9.93 25.86 -2.61
N ALA A 144 9.15 25.09 -1.83
CA ALA A 144 9.65 24.42 -0.65
C ALA A 144 10.73 23.39 -1.04
N PRO A 145 11.78 23.20 -0.23
CA PRO A 145 12.82 22.23 -0.52
C PRO A 145 12.20 20.83 -0.59
N ALA A 146 12.53 20.09 -1.66
CA ALA A 146 12.06 18.73 -1.92
C ALA A 146 12.51 17.82 -0.77
N ARG A 147 11.57 17.42 0.09
CA ARG A 147 11.75 16.29 1.00
C ARG A 147 11.51 15.03 0.20
N THR A 148 12.56 14.29 -0.07
CA THR A 148 12.47 12.92 -0.62
C THR A 148 11.86 12.04 0.47
N ALA A 149 10.55 11.86 0.43
CA ALA A 149 9.90 10.85 1.25
C ALA A 149 10.02 9.50 0.54
N PRO A 150 10.31 8.39 1.27
CA PRO A 150 10.26 7.06 0.68
C PRO A 150 8.86 6.80 0.14
N ALA A 151 8.78 6.33 -1.10
CA ALA A 151 7.51 5.99 -1.73
C ALA A 151 6.93 4.74 -1.07
N LEU A 152 5.98 4.91 -0.16
CA LEU A 152 5.19 3.83 0.39
C LEU A 152 4.03 3.55 -0.56
N THR A 153 4.01 2.35 -1.14
CA THR A 153 2.95 1.98 -2.07
C THR A 153 2.00 0.95 -1.43
N VAL A 154 0.73 1.30 -1.31
CA VAL A 154 -0.32 0.48 -0.69
C VAL A 154 -1.10 -0.27 -1.78
N ILE A 155 -1.16 -1.60 -1.68
CA ILE A 155 -1.99 -2.46 -2.55
C ILE A 155 -3.23 -2.89 -1.77
N ALA A 156 -4.41 -2.52 -2.23
CA ALA A 156 -5.66 -3.09 -1.76
C ALA A 156 -6.12 -4.18 -2.73
N GLY A 157 -5.99 -5.46 -2.35
CA GLY A 157 -6.52 -6.59 -3.10
C GLY A 157 -7.87 -7.02 -2.50
N GLY A 158 -8.95 -7.02 -3.29
CA GLY A 158 -10.25 -7.50 -2.89
C GLY A 158 -10.61 -8.80 -3.59
N ARG A 159 -11.15 -9.79 -2.86
CA ARG A 159 -11.89 -10.93 -3.45
C ARG A 159 -13.34 -10.53 -3.66
N ARG A 160 -13.88 -10.89 -4.81
CA ARG A 160 -15.31 -11.05 -5.04
C ARG A 160 -15.71 -12.50 -4.77
#